data_bd9eff9ef9e512f2c08ce11448e0cbe5
#
_entry.id   bd9eff9ef9e512f2c08ce11448e0cbe5
#
_cell.length_a   1.000
_cell.length_b   1.000
_cell.length_c   1.000
_cell.angle_alpha   90.00
_cell.angle_beta   90.00
_cell.angle_gamma   90.00
#
_symmetry.space_group_name_H-M   'P 1'
#
loop_
_entity.id
_entity.type
_entity.pdbx_description
1 polymer ?
#
loop_
_entity_poly.entity_id
_entity_poly.type
_entity_poly.pdbx_seq_one_letter_code
_entity_poly.pdbx_strand_id
1 'polypeptide(L)'
;MVWRACESPTFLAAVLRSALFSSALFACASCKHESKPGEAYAHRPKLTPLKASGWLVELDVPGFGKAALAVPLGAQSPRPIVIALHGSADRPEWACAALRSIAGPAPFVLCPRGVSRTAVAASDPRYTFGNADDTARELRVALGELKRRFGAYVAPGPVVFSGFELGADHAAFIAAQEPSFFSRLLLIEVAPTSWSSSQAALFGRAGGQRVLFAFGPAHRDELALRAVLTTRSGAESRAVYLGDGPVTLEPSSRRLLQQSWAWLAAPAKPTAPLNPAHTLVGNALPAGGPVAGRPAP
;
A
#
# COMPACT_ATOMS: atom_id res chain seq x y z
N MET A 1 6.37 32.15 39.73
CA MET A 1 5.19 32.96 40.05
C MET A 1 3.93 32.15 39.76
N VAL A 2 3.34 31.74 40.85
CA VAL A 2 1.92 31.44 41.13
C VAL A 2 1.15 30.44 40.26
N TRP A 3 1.07 29.27 40.81
CA TRP A 3 0.04 28.23 40.59
C TRP A 3 -1.34 28.72 41.09
N ARG A 4 -2.40 28.38 40.38
CA ARG A 4 -3.72 28.20 40.96
C ARG A 4 -4.36 26.90 40.49
N ALA A 5 -4.55 26.03 41.47
CA ALA A 5 -5.45 24.88 41.44
C ALA A 5 -6.90 25.39 41.59
N CYS A 6 -7.86 24.71 41.03
CA CYS A 6 -9.26 24.81 41.38
C CYS A 6 -9.85 23.41 41.55
N GLU A 7 -10.39 23.23 42.76
CA GLU A 7 -10.90 22.00 43.35
C GLU A 7 -12.32 21.67 42.87
N SER A 8 -12.64 20.37 42.97
CA SER A 8 -13.99 19.81 42.86
C SER A 8 -14.92 20.27 43.99
N PRO A 9 -16.23 20.12 43.81
CA PRO A 9 -16.95 19.44 44.89
C PRO A 9 -17.89 18.31 44.40
N THR A 10 -17.83 17.25 45.16
CA THR A 10 -18.77 16.16 45.35
C THR A 10 -20.15 16.66 45.80
N PHE A 11 -21.24 16.10 45.27
CA PHE A 11 -22.52 16.02 45.95
C PHE A 11 -23.18 14.65 45.76
N LEU A 12 -23.49 14.08 46.93
CA LEU A 12 -24.16 12.78 47.14
C LEU A 12 -25.66 13.03 47.35
N ALA A 13 -26.43 11.97 47.14
CA ALA A 13 -27.68 11.59 47.76
C ALA A 13 -29.01 11.85 47.03
N ALA A 14 -29.55 10.73 46.57
CA ALA A 14 -30.86 10.13 46.94
C ALA A 14 -32.14 10.93 46.67
N VAL A 15 -33.08 10.27 45.99
CA VAL A 15 -34.39 9.84 46.55
C VAL A 15 -35.22 9.11 45.48
N LEU A 16 -35.70 7.90 45.81
CA LEU A 16 -36.75 7.15 45.11
C LEU A 16 -38.06 7.94 44.98
N ARG A 17 -38.72 7.88 43.85
CA ARG A 17 -40.19 7.81 43.79
C ARG A 17 -40.69 7.18 42.48
N SER A 18 -41.47 6.16 42.67
CA SER A 18 -42.27 5.45 41.66
C SER A 18 -43.33 6.38 41.06
N ALA A 19 -43.52 6.31 39.75
CA ALA A 19 -44.80 6.63 39.14
C ALA A 19 -44.93 5.90 37.81
N LEU A 20 -45.90 5.01 37.73
CA LEU A 20 -46.47 4.37 36.56
C LEU A 20 -46.92 5.42 35.53
N PHE A 21 -46.44 5.35 34.28
CA PHE A 21 -47.12 6.02 33.18
C PHE A 21 -47.09 5.15 31.91
N SER A 22 -48.31 4.98 31.47
CA SER A 22 -48.82 4.36 30.25
C SER A 22 -47.89 4.21 29.07
N SER A 23 -47.92 3.00 28.52
CA SER A 23 -47.48 2.61 27.20
C SER A 23 -48.22 3.39 26.09
N ALA A 24 -47.58 4.27 25.40
CA ALA A 24 -47.98 4.77 24.10
C ALA A 24 -47.04 4.15 23.06
N LEU A 25 -47.51 3.12 22.38
CA LEU A 25 -46.90 2.55 21.18
C LEU A 25 -46.90 3.57 20.06
N PHE A 26 -45.80 4.31 19.89
CA PHE A 26 -45.50 4.99 18.66
C PHE A 26 -44.80 4.00 17.73
N ALA A 27 -45.57 3.39 16.84
CA ALA A 27 -45.05 2.70 15.68
C ALA A 27 -44.39 3.72 14.73
N CYS A 28 -43.13 4.03 14.93
CA CYS A 28 -42.30 4.67 13.90
C CYS A 28 -42.12 3.68 12.76
N ALA A 29 -42.91 3.82 11.69
CA ALA A 29 -42.64 3.22 10.41
C ALA A 29 -41.30 3.75 9.90
N SER A 30 -40.21 3.07 10.25
CA SER A 30 -38.88 3.27 9.61
C SER A 30 -38.99 2.85 8.17
N CYS A 31 -39.24 3.80 7.28
CA CYS A 31 -38.99 3.63 5.85
C CYS A 31 -37.50 3.30 5.69
N LYS A 32 -37.18 2.01 5.66
CA LYS A 32 -35.88 1.55 5.16
C LYS A 32 -35.83 1.88 3.69
N HIS A 33 -35.28 3.03 3.38
CA HIS A 33 -34.86 3.37 2.02
C HIS A 33 -33.57 2.59 1.78
N GLU A 34 -33.71 1.33 1.33
CA GLU A 34 -32.58 0.57 0.79
C GLU A 34 -32.17 1.21 -0.52
N SER A 35 -31.26 2.18 -0.45
CA SER A 35 -30.58 2.68 -1.63
C SER A 35 -29.72 1.55 -2.20
N LYS A 36 -30.11 1.07 -3.38
CA LYS A 36 -29.33 0.06 -4.12
C LYS A 36 -27.90 0.57 -4.30
N PRO A 37 -26.86 -0.24 -3.98
CA PRO A 37 -25.46 0.20 -4.03
C PRO A 37 -24.97 0.68 -5.41
N GLY A 38 -25.76 0.52 -6.46
CA GLY A 38 -25.40 0.89 -7.84
C GLY A 38 -25.79 2.31 -8.25
N GLU A 39 -26.74 2.98 -7.59
CA GLU A 39 -27.25 4.27 -8.03
C GLU A 39 -26.41 5.49 -7.62
N ALA A 40 -25.62 5.36 -6.58
CA ALA A 40 -24.77 6.47 -6.08
C ALA A 40 -23.60 6.86 -7.02
N TYR A 41 -23.26 6.03 -8.01
CA TYR A 41 -22.17 6.28 -8.96
C TYR A 41 -22.61 6.87 -10.31
N ALA A 42 -23.91 6.92 -10.60
CA ALA A 42 -24.43 7.22 -11.94
C ALA A 42 -24.40 8.71 -12.34
N HIS A 43 -24.16 9.66 -11.44
CA HIS A 43 -24.27 11.10 -11.73
C HIS A 43 -23.14 11.98 -11.16
N ARG A 44 -21.88 11.49 -11.14
CA ARG A 44 -20.79 12.45 -10.91
C ARG A 44 -20.59 13.29 -12.18
N PRO A 45 -20.65 14.63 -12.09
CA PRO A 45 -20.41 15.48 -13.24
C PRO A 45 -19.01 15.19 -13.80
N LYS A 46 -18.89 15.12 -15.12
CA LYS A 46 -17.60 14.95 -15.78
C LYS A 46 -16.71 16.14 -15.45
N LEU A 47 -15.48 15.86 -15.02
CA LEU A 47 -14.48 16.89 -14.83
C LEU A 47 -14.08 17.49 -16.19
N THR A 48 -13.56 18.71 -16.19
CA THR A 48 -12.88 19.25 -17.37
C THR A 48 -11.69 18.37 -17.71
N PRO A 49 -11.33 18.19 -19.01
CA PRO A 49 -10.16 17.38 -19.35
C PRO A 49 -8.91 17.88 -18.64
N LEU A 50 -8.23 16.98 -17.92
CA LEU A 50 -7.02 17.30 -17.18
C LEU A 50 -5.92 17.80 -18.13
N LYS A 51 -5.37 18.97 -17.83
CA LYS A 51 -4.28 19.60 -18.57
C LYS A 51 -3.05 19.74 -17.67
N ALA A 52 -1.87 19.57 -18.25
CA ALA A 52 -0.59 19.87 -17.65
C ALA A 52 0.39 20.25 -18.77
N SER A 53 1.59 20.74 -18.45
CA SER A 53 2.64 21.07 -19.41
C SER A 53 3.14 19.88 -20.21
N GLY A 54 2.95 18.68 -19.71
CA GLY A 54 3.29 17.41 -20.36
C GLY A 54 2.75 16.25 -19.56
N TRP A 55 2.92 15.04 -20.08
CA TRP A 55 2.51 13.82 -19.35
C TRP A 55 3.47 13.49 -18.18
N LEU A 56 4.70 13.98 -18.21
CA LEU A 56 5.69 13.87 -17.15
C LEU A 56 6.01 15.29 -16.65
N VAL A 57 5.75 15.54 -15.39
CA VAL A 57 5.97 16.85 -14.74
C VAL A 57 6.72 16.66 -13.43
N GLU A 58 7.32 17.73 -12.95
CA GLU A 58 7.86 17.77 -11.59
C GLU A 58 6.76 18.13 -10.58
N LEU A 59 6.86 17.52 -9.41
CA LEU A 59 6.03 17.79 -8.24
C LEU A 59 6.93 18.23 -7.10
N ASP A 60 6.75 19.46 -6.63
CA ASP A 60 7.49 19.95 -5.46
C ASP A 60 7.06 19.16 -4.22
N VAL A 61 8.06 18.68 -3.47
CA VAL A 61 7.84 17.89 -2.24
C VAL A 61 8.55 18.63 -1.09
N PRO A 62 7.84 19.42 -0.29
CA PRO A 62 8.42 20.22 0.78
C PRO A 62 9.29 19.40 1.74
N GLY A 63 10.52 19.83 1.97
CA GLY A 63 11.51 19.11 2.80
C GLY A 63 12.27 18.00 2.08
N PHE A 64 11.96 17.75 0.79
CA PHE A 64 12.59 16.73 -0.05
C PHE A 64 12.90 17.31 -1.43
N GLY A 65 13.47 16.48 -2.30
CA GLY A 65 13.65 16.83 -3.71
C GLY A 65 12.33 16.81 -4.48
N LYS A 66 12.34 17.37 -5.70
CA LYS A 66 11.16 17.28 -6.57
C LYS A 66 10.93 15.85 -7.03
N ALA A 67 9.74 15.32 -6.81
CA ALA A 67 9.34 14.03 -7.37
C ALA A 67 9.03 14.16 -8.86
N ALA A 68 9.18 13.07 -9.62
CA ALA A 68 8.62 12.97 -10.95
C ALA A 68 7.17 12.47 -10.86
N LEU A 69 6.30 12.99 -11.72
CA LEU A 69 4.88 12.62 -11.75
C LEU A 69 4.40 12.45 -13.18
N ALA A 70 3.95 11.24 -13.52
CA ALA A 70 3.20 11.03 -14.76
C ALA A 70 1.72 11.36 -14.55
N VAL A 71 1.19 12.25 -15.40
CA VAL A 71 -0.17 12.79 -15.31
C VAL A 71 -1.07 12.15 -16.36
N PRO A 72 -2.28 11.70 -16.02
CA PRO A 72 -3.26 11.16 -16.98
C PRO A 72 -3.95 12.30 -17.76
N LEU A 73 -3.24 12.86 -18.74
CA LEU A 73 -3.76 13.94 -19.56
C LEU A 73 -5.13 13.58 -20.19
N GLY A 74 -6.04 14.55 -20.25
CA GLY A 74 -7.37 14.36 -20.80
C GLY A 74 -8.35 13.64 -19.88
N ALA A 75 -7.95 13.22 -18.67
CA ALA A 75 -8.85 12.58 -17.73
C ALA A 75 -10.04 13.48 -17.39
N GLN A 76 -11.25 12.91 -17.42
CA GLN A 76 -12.51 13.57 -17.06
C GLN A 76 -13.20 12.89 -15.86
N SER A 77 -12.48 12.00 -15.18
CA SER A 77 -12.92 11.31 -13.97
C SER A 77 -11.73 11.01 -13.08
N PRO A 78 -11.93 10.76 -11.78
CA PRO A 78 -10.84 10.39 -10.87
C PRO A 78 -10.06 9.16 -11.35
N ARG A 79 -8.74 9.19 -11.21
CA ARG A 79 -7.80 8.16 -11.65
C ARG A 79 -7.02 7.58 -10.47
N PRO A 80 -6.71 6.28 -10.50
CA PRO A 80 -5.92 5.65 -9.45
C PRO A 80 -4.49 6.19 -9.42
N ILE A 81 -3.82 5.99 -8.29
CA ILE A 81 -2.40 6.28 -8.11
C ILE A 81 -1.60 4.98 -8.21
N VAL A 82 -0.51 5.04 -8.93
CA VAL A 82 0.60 4.08 -8.88
C VAL A 82 1.80 4.81 -8.29
N ILE A 83 2.51 4.18 -7.38
CA ILE A 83 3.77 4.69 -6.84
C ILE A 83 4.90 3.84 -7.41
N ALA A 84 6.01 4.46 -7.80
CA ALA A 84 7.17 3.77 -8.34
C ALA A 84 8.45 4.26 -7.67
N LEU A 85 9.07 3.40 -6.86
CA LEU A 85 10.41 3.62 -6.32
C LEU A 85 11.45 3.04 -7.28
N HIS A 86 12.42 3.86 -7.65
CA HIS A 86 13.51 3.47 -8.55
C HIS A 86 14.60 2.66 -7.84
N GLY A 87 15.52 2.08 -8.59
CA GLY A 87 16.68 1.37 -8.07
C GLY A 87 17.78 2.30 -7.54
N SER A 88 18.86 1.69 -7.04
CA SER A 88 20.04 2.44 -6.64
C SER A 88 20.74 3.06 -7.86
N ALA A 89 21.20 4.30 -7.74
CA ALA A 89 21.83 5.06 -8.82
C ALA A 89 20.97 5.25 -10.07
N ASP A 90 19.69 5.43 -9.89
CA ASP A 90 18.71 5.56 -10.97
C ASP A 90 18.05 6.96 -10.96
N ARG A 91 17.01 7.15 -11.76
CA ARG A 91 16.28 8.41 -11.91
C ARG A 91 14.77 8.21 -11.73
N PRO A 92 14.08 9.06 -10.96
CA PRO A 92 12.64 8.97 -10.79
C PRO A 92 11.87 9.10 -12.11
N GLU A 93 12.38 9.89 -13.07
CA GLU A 93 11.78 10.05 -14.38
C GLU A 93 11.74 8.75 -15.18
N TRP A 94 12.78 7.91 -15.06
CA TRP A 94 12.85 6.61 -15.73
C TRP A 94 11.87 5.61 -15.11
N ALA A 95 11.79 5.56 -13.79
CA ALA A 95 10.79 4.74 -13.10
C ALA A 95 9.36 5.15 -13.50
N CYS A 96 9.07 6.46 -13.55
CA CYS A 96 7.79 6.97 -14.02
C CYS A 96 7.48 6.57 -15.45
N ALA A 97 8.43 6.69 -16.37
CA ALA A 97 8.26 6.31 -17.77
C ALA A 97 8.03 4.81 -17.93
N ALA A 98 8.80 3.99 -17.20
CA ALA A 98 8.67 2.54 -17.22
C ALA A 98 7.29 2.10 -16.68
N LEU A 99 6.90 2.58 -15.49
CA LEU A 99 5.62 2.22 -14.88
C LEU A 99 4.42 2.76 -15.68
N ARG A 100 4.50 3.95 -16.26
CA ARG A 100 3.48 4.44 -17.18
C ARG A 100 3.36 3.52 -18.41
N SER A 101 4.47 3.03 -18.94
CA SER A 101 4.45 2.08 -20.04
C SER A 101 3.76 0.76 -19.63
N ILE A 102 3.97 0.27 -18.42
CA ILE A 102 3.37 -0.96 -17.90
C ILE A 102 1.89 -0.76 -17.57
N ALA A 103 1.56 0.31 -16.84
CA ALA A 103 0.21 0.59 -16.34
C ALA A 103 -0.73 1.24 -17.37
N GLY A 104 -0.17 1.73 -18.47
CA GLY A 104 -0.88 2.57 -19.43
C GLY A 104 -0.98 4.05 -18.99
N PRO A 105 -1.62 4.90 -19.79
CA PRO A 105 -1.70 6.35 -19.54
C PRO A 105 -2.78 6.76 -18.52
N ALA A 106 -3.57 5.81 -18.02
CA ALA A 106 -4.74 6.12 -17.22
C ALA A 106 -4.45 6.52 -15.75
N PRO A 107 -3.52 5.91 -15.01
CA PRO A 107 -3.22 6.30 -13.64
C PRO A 107 -2.29 7.51 -13.56
N PHE A 108 -2.27 8.18 -12.39
CA PHE A 108 -1.11 8.94 -11.97
C PHE A 108 0.02 7.96 -11.62
N VAL A 109 1.27 8.28 -12.01
CA VAL A 109 2.44 7.54 -11.53
C VAL A 109 3.33 8.50 -10.76
N LEU A 110 3.42 8.33 -9.44
CA LEU A 110 4.23 9.15 -8.54
C LEU A 110 5.55 8.47 -8.25
N CYS A 111 6.65 9.17 -8.52
CA CYS A 111 8.01 8.64 -8.39
C CYS A 111 8.83 9.56 -7.50
N PRO A 112 8.92 9.26 -6.19
CA PRO A 112 9.79 9.98 -5.27
C PRO A 112 11.24 9.96 -5.75
N ARG A 113 11.99 11.02 -5.44
CA ARG A 113 13.36 11.20 -5.94
C ARG A 113 14.40 10.54 -5.05
N GLY A 114 14.17 10.57 -3.73
CA GLY A 114 15.18 10.19 -2.76
C GLY A 114 16.30 11.23 -2.65
N VAL A 115 17.52 10.76 -2.38
CA VAL A 115 18.71 11.60 -2.18
C VAL A 115 19.65 11.53 -3.37
N SER A 116 20.30 12.66 -3.70
CA SER A 116 21.30 12.70 -4.76
C SER A 116 22.54 11.91 -4.39
N ARG A 117 23.11 11.21 -5.34
CA ARG A 117 24.42 10.57 -5.18
C ARG A 117 25.53 11.61 -5.45
N THR A 118 26.49 11.70 -4.54
CA THR A 118 27.57 12.68 -4.60
C THR A 118 28.67 12.35 -5.61
N ALA A 119 28.78 11.09 -6.03
CA ALA A 119 29.86 10.60 -6.90
C ALA A 119 29.47 10.52 -8.39
N VAL A 120 28.53 11.37 -8.84
CA VAL A 120 28.06 11.37 -10.24
C VAL A 120 28.24 12.75 -10.87
N ALA A 121 28.39 12.79 -12.20
CA ALA A 121 28.50 14.06 -12.92
C ALA A 121 27.22 14.88 -12.79
N ALA A 122 27.32 16.18 -12.65
CA ALA A 122 26.16 17.09 -12.58
C ALA A 122 25.31 17.04 -13.85
N SER A 123 25.88 16.63 -14.99
CA SER A 123 25.17 16.42 -16.25
C SER A 123 24.32 15.13 -16.30
N ASP A 124 24.59 14.18 -15.40
CA ASP A 124 23.84 12.92 -15.30
C ASP A 124 23.49 12.62 -13.82
N PRO A 125 22.61 13.42 -13.21
CA PRO A 125 22.28 13.27 -11.80
C PRO A 125 21.64 11.91 -11.54
N ARG A 126 22.12 11.22 -10.50
CA ARG A 126 21.62 9.92 -10.06
C ARG A 126 21.16 10.01 -8.62
N TYR A 127 20.18 9.21 -8.30
CA TYR A 127 19.53 9.23 -7.00
C TYR A 127 19.52 7.82 -6.40
N THR A 128 19.31 7.78 -5.10
CA THR A 128 19.12 6.55 -4.32
C THR A 128 18.20 6.86 -3.15
N PHE A 129 17.74 5.86 -2.48
CA PHE A 129 17.03 6.04 -1.21
C PHE A 129 18.01 5.83 -0.05
N GLY A 130 17.79 6.54 1.05
CA GLY A 130 18.53 6.38 2.29
C GLY A 130 18.00 5.15 3.07
N ASN A 131 17.22 5.40 4.10
CA ASN A 131 16.50 4.34 4.80
C ASN A 131 15.00 4.33 4.42
N ALA A 132 14.31 3.24 4.75
CA ALA A 132 12.92 3.08 4.36
C ALA A 132 11.97 4.06 5.09
N ASP A 133 12.29 4.49 6.31
CA ASP A 133 11.47 5.45 7.07
C ASP A 133 11.53 6.84 6.44
N ASP A 134 12.70 7.28 5.97
CA ASP A 134 12.86 8.53 5.23
C ASP A 134 12.10 8.49 3.90
N THR A 135 12.20 7.37 3.19
CA THR A 135 11.43 7.13 1.96
C THR A 135 9.92 7.16 2.22
N ALA A 136 9.46 6.58 3.32
CA ALA A 136 8.05 6.63 3.71
C ALA A 136 7.59 8.06 4.03
N ARG A 137 8.43 8.87 4.67
CA ARG A 137 8.14 10.29 4.93
C ARG A 137 8.04 11.10 3.63
N GLU A 138 9.04 10.98 2.74
CA GLU A 138 9.02 11.61 1.42
C GLU A 138 7.74 11.24 0.67
N LEU A 139 7.41 9.96 0.64
CA LEU A 139 6.24 9.45 -0.05
C LEU A 139 4.92 10.03 0.49
N ARG A 140 4.77 10.13 1.83
CA ARG A 140 3.56 10.74 2.43
C ARG A 140 3.41 12.21 2.05
N VAL A 141 4.50 12.97 2.06
CA VAL A 141 4.50 14.38 1.64
C VAL A 141 4.16 14.49 0.15
N ALA A 142 4.81 13.68 -0.70
CA ALA A 142 4.55 13.68 -2.14
C ALA A 142 3.10 13.30 -2.49
N LEU A 143 2.50 12.32 -1.78
CA LEU A 143 1.08 11.97 -1.93
C LEU A 143 0.15 13.11 -1.50
N GLY A 144 0.51 13.84 -0.44
CA GLY A 144 -0.20 15.04 0.00
C GLY A 144 -0.19 16.12 -1.08
N GLU A 145 0.97 16.41 -1.66
CA GLU A 145 1.13 17.41 -2.71
C GLU A 145 0.43 17.00 -4.03
N LEU A 146 0.47 15.73 -4.40
CA LEU A 146 -0.29 15.22 -5.53
C LEU A 146 -1.79 15.44 -5.32
N LYS A 147 -2.33 15.10 -4.14
CA LYS A 147 -3.74 15.31 -3.80
C LYS A 147 -4.09 16.80 -3.74
N ARG A 148 -3.22 17.63 -3.21
CA ARG A 148 -3.42 19.09 -3.16
C ARG A 148 -3.53 19.68 -4.59
N ARG A 149 -2.65 19.26 -5.50
CA ARG A 149 -2.59 19.78 -6.88
C ARG A 149 -3.66 19.21 -7.80
N PHE A 150 -4.01 17.94 -7.66
CA PHE A 150 -4.87 17.21 -8.60
C PHE A 150 -6.07 16.52 -7.94
N GLY A 151 -6.44 16.91 -6.73
CA GLY A 151 -7.39 16.18 -5.87
C GLY A 151 -8.69 15.75 -6.53
N ALA A 152 -9.30 16.61 -7.36
CA ALA A 152 -10.53 16.28 -8.10
C ALA A 152 -10.35 15.10 -9.08
N TYR A 153 -9.12 14.88 -9.55
CA TYR A 153 -8.78 13.82 -10.51
C TYR A 153 -8.17 12.59 -9.84
N VAL A 154 -7.98 12.59 -8.53
CA VAL A 154 -7.42 11.46 -7.78
C VAL A 154 -8.53 10.58 -7.25
N ALA A 155 -8.54 9.31 -7.64
CA ALA A 155 -9.49 8.34 -7.12
C ALA A 155 -9.18 8.04 -5.64
N PRO A 156 -10.20 7.95 -4.78
CA PRO A 156 -10.01 7.41 -3.44
C PRO A 156 -9.71 5.91 -3.51
N GLY A 157 -9.02 5.39 -2.51
CA GLY A 157 -8.79 3.95 -2.35
C GLY A 157 -7.32 3.57 -2.35
N PRO A 158 -7.06 2.26 -2.30
CA PRO A 158 -5.72 1.74 -2.23
C PRO A 158 -4.94 2.01 -3.52
N VAL A 159 -3.63 2.21 -3.36
CA VAL A 159 -2.70 2.44 -4.47
C VAL A 159 -2.01 1.14 -4.88
N VAL A 160 -1.49 1.10 -6.11
CA VAL A 160 -0.49 0.09 -6.50
C VAL A 160 0.88 0.65 -6.16
N PHE A 161 1.65 -0.07 -5.36
CA PHE A 161 2.98 0.33 -4.95
C PHE A 161 4.02 -0.55 -5.65
N SER A 162 4.86 0.07 -6.46
CA SER A 162 5.93 -0.61 -7.19
C SER A 162 7.30 -0.16 -6.71
N GLY A 163 8.26 -1.08 -6.75
CA GLY A 163 9.66 -0.78 -6.56
C GLY A 163 10.55 -1.65 -7.44
N PHE A 164 11.74 -1.14 -7.73
CA PHE A 164 12.80 -1.81 -8.47
C PHE A 164 14.07 -1.87 -7.61
N GLU A 165 14.69 -3.05 -7.44
CA GLU A 165 15.89 -3.28 -6.59
C GLU A 165 15.72 -2.67 -5.19
N LEU A 166 16.58 -1.73 -4.78
CA LEU A 166 16.49 -1.01 -3.51
C LEU A 166 15.09 -0.38 -3.30
N GLY A 167 14.50 0.16 -4.36
CA GLY A 167 13.12 0.66 -4.29
C GLY A 167 12.10 -0.44 -4.00
N ALA A 168 12.33 -1.68 -4.45
CA ALA A 168 11.47 -2.81 -4.13
C ALA A 168 11.63 -3.23 -2.65
N ASP A 169 12.84 -3.18 -2.11
CA ASP A 169 13.09 -3.45 -0.68
C ASP A 169 12.36 -2.44 0.22
N HIS A 170 12.44 -1.16 -0.14
CA HIS A 170 11.72 -0.11 0.59
C HIS A 170 10.19 -0.23 0.42
N ALA A 171 9.70 -0.54 -0.78
CA ALA A 171 8.28 -0.76 -1.01
C ALA A 171 7.75 -1.94 -0.18
N ALA A 172 8.49 -3.05 -0.10
CA ALA A 172 8.16 -4.21 0.70
C ALA A 172 8.05 -3.86 2.20
N PHE A 173 9.04 -3.12 2.73
CA PHE A 173 9.06 -2.68 4.12
C PHE A 173 7.90 -1.74 4.45
N ILE A 174 7.71 -0.70 3.64
CA ILE A 174 6.66 0.32 3.86
C ILE A 174 5.26 -0.29 3.74
N ALA A 175 5.03 -1.15 2.74
CA ALA A 175 3.74 -1.79 2.55
C ALA A 175 3.36 -2.76 3.67
N ALA A 176 4.33 -3.42 4.28
CA ALA A 176 4.08 -4.28 5.44
C ALA A 176 3.61 -3.50 6.69
N GLN A 177 3.87 -2.19 6.76
CA GLN A 177 3.40 -1.32 7.85
C GLN A 177 1.99 -0.75 7.59
N GLU A 178 1.63 -0.50 6.33
CA GLU A 178 0.34 0.09 5.93
C GLU A 178 -0.36 -0.75 4.83
N PRO A 179 -0.61 -2.07 5.06
CA PRO A 179 -1.00 -2.99 3.98
C PRO A 179 -2.40 -2.73 3.43
N SER A 180 -3.30 -2.09 4.17
CA SER A 180 -4.62 -1.71 3.66
C SER A 180 -4.56 -0.57 2.63
N PHE A 181 -3.60 0.34 2.77
CA PHE A 181 -3.37 1.44 1.83
C PHE A 181 -2.50 0.99 0.65
N PHE A 182 -1.39 0.31 0.91
CA PHE A 182 -0.50 -0.27 -0.11
C PHE A 182 -0.84 -1.73 -0.39
N SER A 183 -2.10 -2.01 -0.66
CA SER A 183 -2.59 -3.40 -0.70
C SER A 183 -2.21 -4.19 -1.94
N ARG A 184 -1.57 -3.56 -2.94
CA ARG A 184 -1.14 -4.19 -4.19
C ARG A 184 0.28 -3.80 -4.51
N LEU A 185 1.16 -4.80 -4.62
CA LEU A 185 2.59 -4.59 -4.79
C LEU A 185 3.10 -5.15 -6.11
N LEU A 186 3.97 -4.40 -6.78
CA LEU A 186 4.83 -4.90 -7.83
C LEU A 186 6.28 -4.78 -7.33
N LEU A 187 6.87 -5.91 -6.96
CA LEU A 187 8.24 -6.00 -6.44
C LEU A 187 9.16 -6.58 -7.50
N ILE A 188 10.02 -5.74 -8.07
CA ILE A 188 10.94 -6.11 -9.16
C ILE A 188 12.34 -6.20 -8.58
N GLU A 189 12.97 -7.38 -8.65
CA GLU A 189 14.29 -7.67 -8.08
C GLU A 189 14.38 -7.33 -6.58
N VAL A 190 13.30 -7.56 -5.83
CA VAL A 190 13.32 -7.42 -4.37
C VAL A 190 14.29 -8.44 -3.76
N ALA A 191 15.11 -8.00 -2.82
CA ALA A 191 15.96 -8.94 -2.08
C ALA A 191 15.09 -9.94 -1.28
N PRO A 192 15.38 -11.26 -1.33
CA PRO A 192 14.57 -12.26 -0.62
C PRO A 192 14.44 -12.01 0.88
N THR A 193 15.44 -11.36 1.49
CA THR A 193 15.44 -10.95 2.89
C THR A 193 14.47 -9.81 3.18
N SER A 194 14.18 -8.95 2.19
CA SER A 194 13.26 -7.82 2.32
C SER A 194 11.79 -8.21 2.22
N TRP A 195 11.49 -9.44 1.81
CA TRP A 195 10.14 -10.02 1.83
C TRP A 195 10.15 -11.38 2.56
N SER A 196 10.33 -11.35 3.86
CA SER A 196 10.34 -12.54 4.72
C SER A 196 8.94 -13.16 4.87
N SER A 197 8.88 -14.38 5.38
CA SER A 197 7.61 -15.04 5.70
C SER A 197 6.78 -14.26 6.73
N SER A 198 7.43 -13.59 7.69
CA SER A 198 6.76 -12.74 8.68
C SER A 198 6.15 -11.48 8.03
N GLN A 199 6.86 -10.84 7.10
CA GLN A 199 6.33 -9.70 6.36
C GLN A 199 5.16 -10.10 5.45
N ALA A 200 5.26 -11.22 4.74
CA ALA A 200 4.16 -11.77 3.96
C ALA A 200 2.92 -12.05 4.83
N ALA A 201 3.13 -12.63 6.00
CA ALA A 201 2.05 -12.93 6.95
C ALA A 201 1.44 -11.64 7.54
N LEU A 202 2.23 -10.63 7.86
CA LEU A 202 1.75 -9.33 8.33
C LEU A 202 0.93 -8.65 7.24
N PHE A 203 1.48 -8.57 6.03
CA PHE A 203 0.81 -7.97 4.86
C PHE A 203 -0.53 -8.63 4.57
N GLY A 204 -0.58 -9.97 4.44
CA GLY A 204 -1.82 -10.68 4.12
C GLY A 204 -2.91 -10.55 5.19
N ARG A 205 -2.53 -10.66 6.48
CA ARG A 205 -3.50 -10.55 7.61
C ARG A 205 -4.04 -9.14 7.82
N ALA A 206 -3.28 -8.11 7.46
CA ALA A 206 -3.65 -6.71 7.70
C ALA A 206 -4.24 -6.01 6.46
N GLY A 207 -4.73 -6.76 5.47
CA GLY A 207 -5.49 -6.24 4.34
C GLY A 207 -4.71 -6.10 3.04
N GLY A 208 -3.48 -6.61 2.98
CA GLY A 208 -2.75 -6.77 1.72
C GLY A 208 -3.47 -7.73 0.79
N GLN A 209 -3.58 -7.39 -0.49
CA GLN A 209 -4.42 -8.09 -1.45
C GLN A 209 -3.61 -8.88 -2.46
N ARG A 210 -2.64 -8.24 -3.11
CA ARG A 210 -1.88 -8.85 -4.22
C ARG A 210 -0.43 -8.45 -4.21
N VAL A 211 0.44 -9.43 -4.53
CA VAL A 211 1.86 -9.19 -4.75
C VAL A 211 2.28 -9.83 -6.07
N LEU A 212 2.81 -9.03 -6.97
CA LEU A 212 3.47 -9.47 -8.20
C LEU A 212 4.98 -9.39 -7.99
N PHE A 213 5.64 -10.54 -7.93
CA PHE A 213 7.08 -10.64 -7.93
C PHE A 213 7.57 -10.72 -9.37
N ALA A 214 8.58 -9.91 -9.71
CA ALA A 214 9.24 -9.95 -11.00
C ALA A 214 10.75 -10.05 -10.79
N PHE A 215 11.42 -10.99 -11.44
CA PHE A 215 12.81 -11.29 -11.13
C PHE A 215 13.56 -11.92 -12.34
N GLY A 216 14.87 -11.78 -12.32
CA GLY A 216 15.81 -12.45 -13.17
C GLY A 216 16.39 -13.71 -12.55
N PRO A 217 17.52 -14.20 -13.08
CA PRO A 217 18.10 -15.47 -12.65
C PRO A 217 18.65 -15.47 -11.22
N ALA A 218 19.11 -14.31 -10.70
CA ALA A 218 19.80 -14.22 -9.42
C ALA A 218 18.93 -14.65 -8.23
N HIS A 219 17.61 -14.43 -8.29
CA HIS A 219 16.67 -14.67 -7.18
C HIS A 219 15.51 -15.59 -7.56
N ARG A 220 15.65 -16.34 -8.66
CA ARG A 220 14.56 -17.11 -9.27
C ARG A 220 13.84 -18.02 -8.28
N ASP A 221 14.57 -18.97 -7.67
CA ASP A 221 13.97 -19.99 -6.83
C ASP A 221 13.46 -19.41 -5.51
N GLU A 222 14.18 -18.45 -4.95
CA GLU A 222 13.81 -17.79 -3.70
C GLU A 222 12.55 -16.94 -3.83
N LEU A 223 12.43 -16.13 -4.89
CA LEU A 223 11.24 -15.30 -5.10
C LEU A 223 10.03 -16.12 -5.55
N ALA A 224 10.23 -17.21 -6.28
CA ALA A 224 9.16 -18.18 -6.54
C ALA A 224 8.61 -18.77 -5.24
N LEU A 225 9.49 -19.14 -4.30
CA LEU A 225 9.10 -19.59 -2.97
C LEU A 225 8.38 -18.49 -2.18
N ARG A 226 8.86 -17.24 -2.22
CA ARG A 226 8.20 -16.10 -1.56
C ARG A 226 6.79 -15.87 -2.08
N ALA A 227 6.55 -16.05 -3.38
CA ALA A 227 5.20 -15.97 -3.94
C ALA A 227 4.27 -17.04 -3.32
N VAL A 228 4.72 -18.28 -3.21
CA VAL A 228 3.95 -19.36 -2.56
C VAL A 228 3.64 -19.01 -1.10
N LEU A 229 4.63 -18.55 -0.33
CA LEU A 229 4.46 -18.17 1.07
C LEU A 229 3.49 -17.00 1.23
N THR A 230 3.53 -16.02 0.33
CA THR A 230 2.62 -14.89 0.31
C THR A 230 1.17 -15.34 0.11
N THR A 231 0.93 -16.26 -0.83
CA THR A 231 -0.41 -16.84 -1.05
C THR A 231 -0.91 -17.58 0.20
N ARG A 232 -0.06 -18.36 0.85
CA ARG A 232 -0.40 -19.05 2.11
C ARG A 232 -0.72 -18.08 3.26
N SER A 233 -0.23 -16.86 3.17
CA SER A 233 -0.47 -15.80 4.17
C SER A 233 -1.78 -15.02 3.94
N GLY A 234 -2.54 -15.33 2.88
CA GLY A 234 -3.85 -14.74 2.60
C GLY A 234 -3.88 -13.64 1.53
N ALA A 235 -2.72 -13.21 1.01
CA ALA A 235 -2.66 -12.31 -0.15
C ALA A 235 -2.47 -13.14 -1.44
N GLU A 236 -3.18 -12.77 -2.52
CA GLU A 236 -2.92 -13.38 -3.81
C GLU A 236 -1.51 -13.01 -4.30
N SER A 237 -0.77 -13.96 -4.87
CA SER A 237 0.53 -13.62 -5.47
C SER A 237 0.76 -14.29 -6.81
N ARG A 238 1.61 -13.65 -7.61
CA ARG A 238 2.14 -14.16 -8.88
C ARG A 238 3.63 -13.89 -8.97
N ALA A 239 4.31 -14.74 -9.75
CA ALA A 239 5.73 -14.62 -10.05
C ALA A 239 5.91 -14.53 -11.56
N VAL A 240 6.73 -13.58 -12.01
CA VAL A 240 7.08 -13.37 -13.42
C VAL A 240 8.59 -13.41 -13.56
N TYR A 241 9.07 -14.35 -14.35
CA TYR A 241 10.48 -14.43 -14.73
C TYR A 241 10.74 -13.52 -15.92
N LEU A 242 11.72 -12.61 -15.79
CA LEU A 242 12.01 -11.57 -16.77
C LEU A 242 13.09 -11.97 -17.80
N GLY A 243 13.67 -13.17 -17.67
CA GLY A 243 14.70 -13.71 -18.56
C GLY A 243 16.05 -13.88 -17.88
N ASP A 244 17.02 -14.46 -18.64
CA ASP A 244 18.31 -14.90 -18.10
C ASP A 244 19.38 -13.79 -18.02
N GLY A 245 19.08 -12.58 -18.49
CA GLY A 245 19.99 -11.44 -18.42
C GLY A 245 19.77 -10.57 -17.17
N PRO A 246 20.60 -9.53 -17.01
CA PRO A 246 20.35 -8.51 -15.99
C PRO A 246 18.94 -7.93 -16.13
N VAL A 247 18.22 -7.80 -15.03
CA VAL A 247 16.88 -7.24 -15.06
C VAL A 247 16.94 -5.75 -15.33
N THR A 248 16.34 -5.36 -16.43
CA THR A 248 16.15 -3.97 -16.82
C THR A 248 14.68 -3.75 -17.17
N LEU A 249 14.21 -2.51 -17.02
CA LEU A 249 12.84 -2.15 -17.42
C LEU A 249 12.76 -1.78 -18.90
N GLU A 250 13.39 -2.58 -19.76
CA GLU A 250 13.34 -2.46 -21.21
C GLU A 250 12.02 -2.94 -21.81
N PRO A 251 11.75 -2.72 -23.12
CA PRO A 251 10.47 -3.06 -23.74
C PRO A 251 10.03 -4.52 -23.59
N SER A 252 10.98 -5.47 -23.57
CA SER A 252 10.69 -6.90 -23.38
C SER A 252 10.15 -7.19 -21.98
N SER A 253 10.87 -6.77 -20.95
CA SER A 253 10.47 -6.92 -19.54
C SER A 253 9.15 -6.19 -19.25
N ARG A 254 8.99 -4.97 -19.79
CA ARG A 254 7.74 -4.22 -19.65
C ARG A 254 6.54 -4.95 -20.24
N ARG A 255 6.68 -5.62 -21.40
CA ARG A 255 5.60 -6.42 -21.99
C ARG A 255 5.17 -7.59 -21.10
N LEU A 256 6.11 -8.29 -20.49
CA LEU A 256 5.79 -9.36 -19.53
C LEU A 256 5.02 -8.83 -18.31
N LEU A 257 5.43 -7.67 -17.79
CA LEU A 257 4.74 -7.03 -16.68
C LEU A 257 3.35 -6.50 -17.07
N GLN A 258 3.17 -5.97 -18.29
CA GLN A 258 1.86 -5.55 -18.82
C GLN A 258 0.84 -6.69 -18.81
N GLN A 259 1.25 -7.91 -19.14
CA GLN A 259 0.36 -9.09 -19.14
C GLN A 259 -0.22 -9.37 -17.74
N SER A 260 0.55 -9.09 -16.69
CA SER A 260 0.12 -9.31 -15.30
C SER A 260 -0.52 -8.07 -14.66
N TRP A 261 -0.40 -6.89 -15.30
CA TRP A 261 -0.85 -5.62 -14.75
C TRP A 261 -2.36 -5.58 -14.50
N ALA A 262 -3.17 -6.05 -15.45
CA ALA A 262 -4.63 -6.06 -15.31
C ALA A 262 -5.08 -6.86 -14.07
N TRP A 263 -4.41 -7.99 -13.79
CA TRP A 263 -4.65 -8.75 -12.57
C TRP A 263 -4.24 -7.97 -11.32
N LEU A 264 -3.05 -7.36 -11.32
CA LEU A 264 -2.56 -6.61 -10.16
C LEU A 264 -3.46 -5.41 -9.83
N ALA A 265 -3.86 -4.65 -10.86
CA ALA A 265 -4.63 -3.43 -10.71
C ALA A 265 -6.14 -3.67 -10.49
N ALA A 266 -6.66 -4.85 -10.80
CA ALA A 266 -8.09 -5.15 -10.65
C ALA A 266 -8.56 -4.98 -9.20
N PRO A 267 -9.80 -4.53 -8.97
CA PRO A 267 -10.39 -4.53 -7.64
C PRO A 267 -10.26 -5.91 -7.00
N ALA A 268 -9.94 -5.97 -5.71
CA ALA A 268 -9.99 -7.25 -5.00
C ALA A 268 -11.43 -7.78 -4.99
N LYS A 269 -11.57 -9.08 -5.08
CA LYS A 269 -12.84 -9.71 -4.75
C LYS A 269 -13.13 -9.36 -3.28
N PRO A 270 -14.38 -9.05 -2.91
CA PRO A 270 -14.75 -8.94 -1.49
C PRO A 270 -14.28 -10.20 -0.79
N THR A 271 -13.30 -10.11 0.08
CA THR A 271 -12.96 -11.21 0.99
C THR A 271 -14.17 -11.41 1.87
N ALA A 272 -14.74 -12.61 1.88
CA ALA A 272 -15.72 -12.99 2.91
C ALA A 272 -15.09 -12.64 4.28
N PRO A 273 -15.83 -12.02 5.20
CA PRO A 273 -15.31 -11.73 6.52
C PRO A 273 -14.71 -13.01 7.08
N LEU A 274 -13.44 -12.94 7.53
CA LEU A 274 -12.79 -14.04 8.23
C LEU A 274 -13.72 -14.46 9.34
N ASN A 275 -14.28 -15.68 9.24
CA ASN A 275 -15.17 -16.21 10.26
C ASN A 275 -14.37 -16.26 11.58
N PRO A 276 -14.73 -15.49 12.62
CA PRO A 276 -13.97 -15.45 13.87
C PRO A 276 -13.93 -16.80 14.61
N ALA A 277 -14.68 -17.80 14.13
CA ALA A 277 -14.75 -19.15 14.72
C ALA A 277 -13.49 -20.01 14.49
N HIS A 278 -12.52 -19.59 13.67
CA HIS A 278 -11.23 -20.29 13.51
C HIS A 278 -10.07 -19.74 14.36
N THR A 279 -10.37 -18.82 15.27
CA THR A 279 -9.39 -18.33 16.23
C THR A 279 -9.52 -19.20 17.51
N LEU A 280 -8.45 -19.93 17.79
CA LEU A 280 -8.19 -20.63 19.05
C LEU A 280 -8.90 -22.01 19.27
N VAL A 281 -8.45 -23.01 18.51
CA VAL A 281 -8.23 -24.29 19.17
C VAL A 281 -6.77 -24.30 19.63
N GLY A 282 -6.54 -23.78 20.83
CA GLY A 282 -5.28 -23.91 21.52
C GLY A 282 -5.05 -25.37 21.85
N ASN A 283 -4.12 -26.04 21.19
CA ASN A 283 -3.55 -27.27 21.68
C ASN A 283 -2.84 -26.94 22.98
N ALA A 284 -3.49 -27.29 24.10
CA ALA A 284 -2.85 -27.34 25.40
C ALA A 284 -1.67 -28.29 25.28
N LEU A 285 -0.45 -27.77 25.50
CA LEU A 285 0.73 -28.59 25.66
C LEU A 285 0.48 -29.58 26.83
N PRO A 286 0.77 -30.86 26.69
CA PRO A 286 0.66 -31.80 27.81
C PRO A 286 1.62 -31.36 28.90
N ALA A 287 1.13 -31.30 30.14
CA ALA A 287 1.89 -31.02 31.33
C ALA A 287 3.05 -32.00 31.42
N GLY A 288 4.27 -31.45 31.55
CA GLY A 288 5.48 -32.24 31.68
C GLY A 288 5.42 -33.22 32.88
N GLY A 289 5.52 -34.51 32.60
CA GLY A 289 5.77 -35.55 33.59
C GLY A 289 7.18 -35.41 34.21
N PRO A 290 7.41 -35.92 35.40
CA PRO A 290 8.66 -35.73 36.15
C PRO A 290 9.84 -36.41 35.45
N VAL A 291 10.94 -35.66 35.29
CA VAL A 291 12.21 -36.14 34.77
C VAL A 291 12.87 -37.05 35.82
N ALA A 292 12.97 -38.33 35.50
CA ALA A 292 13.71 -39.30 36.29
C ALA A 292 15.21 -38.94 36.30
N GLY A 293 15.79 -38.84 37.50
CA GLY A 293 17.19 -38.49 37.72
C GLY A 293 18.15 -39.52 37.13
N ARG A 294 19.24 -39.05 36.51
CA ARG A 294 20.41 -39.83 36.14
C ARG A 294 21.30 -40.01 37.38
N PRO A 295 21.85 -41.20 37.61
CA PRO A 295 22.90 -41.37 38.64
C PRO A 295 24.21 -40.76 38.14
N ALA A 296 24.94 -40.14 39.07
CA ALA A 296 26.29 -39.64 38.88
C ALA A 296 27.32 -40.78 38.92
N PRO A 297 28.56 -40.59 38.33
CA PRO A 297 29.60 -41.57 38.26
C PRO A 297 30.25 -41.87 39.60
#